data_acba4639e5741428ca9bdc65a9942860
#
_entry.id   acba4639e5741428ca9bdc65a9942860
#
_cell.length_a   1.000
_cell.length_b   1.000
_cell.length_c   1.000
_cell.angle_alpha   90.00
_cell.angle_beta   90.00
_cell.angle_gamma   90.00
#
_symmetry.space_group_name_H-M   'P 1'
#
loop_
_entity.id
_entity.type
_entity.pdbx_description
1 polymer ?
#
loop_
_entity_poly.entity_id
_entity_poly.type
_entity_poly.pdbx_seq_one_letter_code
_entity_poly.pdbx_strand_id
1 'polypeptide(L)'
;MKKIIEIKTDKLFTDITEKVSEYSKTWGKSGLVNIYSKHTTFCIWCSENEILHKADVRFFLDKVAPRYKNPEGEHNNIKYLHDLISLRNDVPSNERINGHSHIRSLFFNSSETIPIDKGMLILGEWKKIFGIELDPPDRDREIVCTFIEE
;
A
#
# COMPACT_ATOMS: atom_id res chain seq x y z
N MET A 1 -5.54 -10.79 18.83
CA MET A 1 -4.24 -10.08 19.06
C MET A 1 -4.12 -8.97 18.05
N LYS A 2 -3.45 -7.85 18.38
CA LYS A 2 -3.17 -6.73 17.47
C LYS A 2 -1.67 -6.44 17.44
N LYS A 3 -1.12 -6.23 16.26
CA LYS A 3 0.28 -5.83 16.03
C LYS A 3 0.33 -4.70 15.02
N ILE A 4 1.38 -3.89 15.08
CA ILE A 4 1.64 -2.81 14.14
C ILE A 4 2.98 -3.08 13.45
N ILE A 5 3.02 -2.96 12.14
CA ILE A 5 4.23 -2.94 11.34
C ILE A 5 4.49 -1.49 10.94
N GLU A 6 5.59 -0.94 11.40
CA GLU A 6 6.09 0.37 10.98
C GLU A 6 7.16 0.15 9.91
N ILE A 7 7.02 0.81 8.78
CA ILE A 7 7.98 0.73 7.69
C ILE A 7 8.23 2.11 7.09
N LYS A 8 9.46 2.36 6.67
CA LYS A 8 9.79 3.48 5.80
C LYS A 8 9.83 3.00 4.36
N THR A 9 9.07 3.67 3.49
CA THR A 9 8.91 3.25 2.09
C THR A 9 9.52 4.25 1.13
N ASP A 10 10.28 3.75 0.16
CA ASP A 10 10.92 4.52 -0.92
C ASP A 10 10.61 3.97 -2.32
N LYS A 11 9.93 2.83 -2.40
CA LYS A 11 9.62 2.09 -3.63
C LYS A 11 8.18 1.56 -3.64
N LEU A 12 7.67 1.26 -4.82
CA LEU A 12 6.28 0.83 -5.04
C LEU A 12 5.90 -0.44 -4.26
N PHE A 13 6.78 -1.46 -4.23
CA PHE A 13 6.49 -2.75 -3.59
C PHE A 13 7.41 -2.99 -2.40
N THR A 14 6.84 -3.29 -1.24
CA THR A 14 7.54 -3.75 -0.05
C THR A 14 6.94 -5.08 0.39
N ASP A 15 7.71 -6.16 0.32
CA ASP A 15 7.28 -7.47 0.82
C ASP A 15 7.25 -7.46 2.35
N ILE A 16 6.08 -7.72 2.93
CA ILE A 16 5.83 -7.77 4.37
C ILE A 16 5.46 -9.17 4.85
N THR A 17 5.55 -10.17 3.97
CA THR A 17 5.10 -11.54 4.25
C THR A 17 5.77 -12.13 5.47
N GLU A 18 7.11 -12.01 5.57
CA GLU A 18 7.89 -12.55 6.69
C GLU A 18 7.45 -11.94 8.02
N LYS A 19 7.26 -10.61 8.04
CA LYS A 19 6.84 -9.89 9.26
C LYS A 19 5.45 -10.34 9.75
N VAL A 20 4.50 -10.51 8.84
CA VAL A 20 3.17 -11.01 9.17
C VAL A 20 3.25 -12.47 9.64
N SER A 21 4.10 -13.30 9.00
CA SER A 21 4.33 -14.70 9.37
C SER A 21 4.92 -14.83 10.76
N GLU A 22 5.91 -14.01 11.14
CA GLU A 22 6.48 -13.98 12.49
C GLU A 22 5.41 -13.67 13.55
N TYR A 23 4.53 -12.71 13.30
CA TYR A 23 3.43 -12.36 14.20
C TYR A 23 2.39 -13.49 14.29
N SER A 24 2.10 -14.15 13.16
CA SER A 24 1.20 -15.29 13.11
C SER A 24 1.74 -16.48 13.92
N LYS A 25 3.02 -16.82 13.74
CA LYS A 25 3.71 -17.88 14.52
C LYS A 25 3.72 -17.56 16.03
N THR A 26 3.97 -16.30 16.39
CA THR A 26 3.93 -15.85 17.79
C THR A 26 2.53 -15.98 18.38
N TRP A 27 1.48 -15.74 17.58
CA TRP A 27 0.09 -15.91 18.00
C TRP A 27 -0.28 -17.39 18.17
N GLY A 28 0.21 -18.28 17.29
CA GLY A 28 0.19 -19.74 17.44
C GLY A 28 -1.17 -20.41 17.33
N LYS A 29 -2.22 -19.71 16.94
CA LYS A 29 -3.61 -20.19 16.87
C LYS A 29 -4.09 -20.30 15.43
N SER A 30 -5.28 -20.90 15.27
CA SER A 30 -6.03 -20.92 14.00
C SER A 30 -7.07 -19.79 13.97
N GLY A 31 -7.36 -19.29 12.77
CA GLY A 31 -8.30 -18.20 12.56
C GLY A 31 -7.90 -17.32 11.38
N LEU A 32 -7.94 -16.01 11.54
CA LEU A 32 -7.70 -15.03 10.49
C LEU A 32 -6.73 -13.93 10.95
N VAL A 33 -5.93 -13.38 10.04
CA VAL A 33 -5.30 -12.07 10.20
C VAL A 33 -5.86 -11.10 9.18
N ASN A 34 -6.40 -9.98 9.66
CA ASN A 34 -6.68 -8.82 8.81
C ASN A 34 -5.48 -7.88 8.87
N ILE A 35 -4.97 -7.49 7.69
CA ILE A 35 -3.83 -6.62 7.47
C ILE A 35 -4.36 -5.35 6.82
N TYR A 36 -4.31 -4.23 7.53
CA TYR A 36 -4.96 -2.98 7.14
C TYR A 36 -3.99 -1.81 7.07
N SER A 37 -4.06 -1.05 5.98
CA SER A 37 -3.37 0.23 5.82
C SER A 37 -4.22 1.39 6.35
N LYS A 38 -3.65 2.25 7.17
CA LYS A 38 -4.30 3.48 7.67
C LYS A 38 -4.18 4.66 6.70
N HIS A 39 -3.48 4.50 5.59
CA HIS A 39 -3.08 5.59 4.70
C HIS A 39 -3.84 5.53 3.37
N THR A 40 -4.16 6.69 2.81
CA THR A 40 -4.95 6.81 1.57
C THR A 40 -4.15 6.53 0.29
N THR A 41 -2.81 6.62 0.37
CA THR A 41 -1.89 6.38 -0.77
C THR A 41 -0.94 5.21 -0.53
N PHE A 42 -1.29 4.35 0.44
CA PHE A 42 -0.58 3.11 0.72
C PHE A 42 -1.60 1.97 0.88
N CYS A 43 -1.41 0.89 0.15
CA CYS A 43 -2.36 -0.21 0.05
C CYS A 43 -1.72 -1.54 0.46
N ILE A 44 -2.56 -2.56 0.69
CA ILE A 44 -2.14 -3.95 0.93
C ILE A 44 -2.54 -4.78 -0.29
N TRP A 45 -1.67 -5.68 -0.71
CA TRP A 45 -1.92 -6.51 -1.89
C TRP A 45 -1.29 -7.89 -1.76
N CYS A 46 -2.07 -8.93 -2.02
CA CYS A 46 -1.59 -10.31 -2.08
C CYS A 46 -1.40 -10.73 -3.52
N SER A 47 -0.16 -10.93 -3.94
CA SER A 47 0.18 -11.28 -5.32
C SER A 47 1.47 -12.07 -5.44
N GLU A 48 1.83 -12.43 -6.65
CA GLU A 48 3.08 -13.10 -6.97
C GLU A 48 4.28 -12.14 -6.85
N ASN A 49 5.37 -12.63 -6.24
CA ASN A 49 6.63 -11.89 -6.16
C ASN A 49 7.52 -12.17 -7.38
N GLU A 50 7.03 -11.82 -8.57
CA GLU A 50 7.74 -12.03 -9.83
C GLU A 50 8.10 -10.66 -10.45
N ILE A 51 9.33 -10.55 -10.99
CA ILE A 51 9.89 -9.25 -11.43
C ILE A 51 9.17 -8.69 -12.66
N LEU A 52 8.79 -9.55 -13.62
CA LEU A 52 8.10 -9.12 -14.83
C LEU A 52 6.67 -8.74 -14.53
N HIS A 53 5.98 -9.51 -13.68
CA HIS A 53 4.65 -9.15 -13.19
C HIS A 53 4.64 -7.80 -12.47
N LYS A 54 5.63 -7.54 -11.61
CA LYS A 54 5.78 -6.23 -10.95
C LYS A 54 6.08 -5.10 -11.94
N ALA A 55 6.79 -5.39 -13.03
CA ALA A 55 7.02 -4.43 -14.12
C ALA A 55 5.72 -4.13 -14.88
N ASP A 56 4.89 -5.15 -15.19
CA ASP A 56 3.59 -4.98 -15.82
C ASP A 56 2.65 -4.11 -14.96
N VAL A 57 2.63 -4.32 -13.64
CA VAL A 57 1.86 -3.49 -12.73
C VAL A 57 2.31 -2.02 -12.77
N ARG A 58 3.62 -1.76 -12.77
CA ARG A 58 4.15 -0.39 -12.93
C ARG A 58 3.71 0.22 -14.25
N PHE A 59 3.88 -0.50 -15.33
CA PHE A 59 3.48 -0.05 -16.67
C PHE A 59 1.98 0.27 -16.73
N PHE A 60 1.14 -0.59 -16.17
CA PHE A 60 -0.29 -0.34 -16.07
C PHE A 60 -0.59 0.94 -15.28
N LEU A 61 0.00 1.12 -14.10
CA LEU A 61 -0.19 2.32 -13.28
C LEU A 61 0.27 3.60 -13.97
N ASP A 62 1.40 3.55 -14.68
CA ASP A 62 1.91 4.70 -15.44
C ASP A 62 1.04 5.03 -16.65
N LYS A 63 0.34 4.05 -17.20
CA LYS A 63 -0.61 4.26 -18.29
C LYS A 63 -1.94 4.84 -17.81
N VAL A 64 -2.50 4.34 -16.71
CA VAL A 64 -3.84 4.75 -16.24
C VAL A 64 -3.81 6.00 -15.36
N ALA A 65 -2.76 6.16 -14.55
CA ALA A 65 -2.58 7.31 -13.66
C ALA A 65 -1.11 7.73 -13.63
N PRO A 66 -0.57 8.32 -14.71
CA PRO A 66 0.82 8.74 -14.79
C PRO A 66 1.14 9.80 -13.73
N ARG A 67 2.33 9.69 -13.13
CA ARG A 67 2.86 10.76 -12.29
C ARG A 67 3.16 11.97 -13.17
N TYR A 68 2.41 13.01 -12.97
CA TYR A 68 2.60 14.26 -13.70
C TYR A 68 3.57 15.15 -12.92
N LYS A 69 4.68 15.52 -13.55
CA LYS A 69 5.49 16.63 -13.09
C LYS A 69 4.96 17.86 -13.81
N ASN A 70 4.21 18.69 -13.10
CA ASN A 70 3.87 20.00 -13.63
C ASN A 70 5.18 20.80 -13.76
N PRO A 71 5.61 21.22 -14.97
CA PRO A 71 6.66 22.22 -15.08
C PRO A 71 6.17 23.45 -14.35
N GLU A 72 7.03 24.07 -13.55
CA GLU A 72 6.72 25.26 -12.77
C GLU A 72 5.99 26.31 -13.65
N GLY A 73 4.75 26.63 -13.29
CA GLY A 73 4.02 27.77 -13.85
C GLY A 73 2.96 27.48 -14.92
N GLU A 74 2.76 26.25 -15.40
CA GLU A 74 1.69 25.94 -16.34
C GLU A 74 0.42 25.45 -15.66
N HIS A 75 -0.47 26.35 -15.27
CA HIS A 75 -1.78 26.04 -14.73
C HIS A 75 -2.75 25.37 -15.73
N ASN A 76 -2.38 25.29 -17.01
CA ASN A 76 -3.27 24.82 -18.07
C ASN A 76 -3.28 23.30 -18.30
N ASN A 77 -2.45 22.52 -17.56
CA ASN A 77 -2.31 21.09 -17.75
C ASN A 77 -2.54 20.27 -16.45
N ILE A 78 -3.54 20.66 -15.66
CA ILE A 78 -3.90 19.93 -14.45
C ILE A 78 -4.57 18.62 -14.85
N LYS A 79 -3.89 17.49 -14.62
CA LYS A 79 -4.46 16.15 -14.85
C LYS A 79 -5.34 15.66 -13.71
N TYR A 80 -5.02 16.07 -12.48
CA TYR A 80 -5.72 15.65 -11.26
C TYR A 80 -6.19 16.89 -10.51
N LEU A 81 -7.47 17.01 -10.27
CA LEU A 81 -8.02 18.13 -9.49
C LEU A 81 -7.47 18.16 -8.06
N HIS A 82 -7.07 16.99 -7.52
CA HIS A 82 -6.41 16.89 -6.22
C HIS A 82 -5.07 17.66 -6.18
N ASP A 83 -4.41 17.86 -7.29
CA ASP A 83 -3.16 18.61 -7.36
C ASP A 83 -3.35 20.11 -7.08
N LEU A 84 -4.60 20.58 -7.05
CA LEU A 84 -4.99 21.93 -6.59
C LEU A 84 -5.19 22.01 -5.07
N ILE A 85 -4.76 21.01 -4.30
CA ILE A 85 -4.99 20.93 -2.85
C ILE A 85 -4.45 22.16 -2.10
N SER A 86 -3.40 22.81 -2.61
CA SER A 86 -2.83 24.03 -2.06
C SER A 86 -3.79 25.23 -2.08
N LEU A 87 -4.87 25.19 -2.88
CA LEU A 87 -5.90 26.21 -2.90
C LEU A 87 -6.89 26.08 -1.72
N ARG A 88 -6.83 24.96 -1.00
CA ARG A 88 -7.64 24.75 0.20
C ARG A 88 -6.98 25.41 1.42
N ASN A 89 -7.79 26.00 2.28
CA ASN A 89 -7.32 26.69 3.49
C ASN A 89 -7.15 25.72 4.70
N ASP A 90 -7.62 24.47 4.57
CA ASP A 90 -7.70 23.49 5.66
C ASP A 90 -6.67 22.36 5.53
N VAL A 91 -5.64 22.54 4.70
CA VAL A 91 -4.57 21.57 4.51
C VAL A 91 -3.22 22.12 4.98
N PRO A 92 -2.28 21.25 5.41
CA PRO A 92 -0.91 21.66 5.71
C PRO A 92 -0.23 22.32 4.51
N SER A 93 0.59 23.35 4.73
CA SER A 93 1.31 24.07 3.67
C SER A 93 2.33 23.21 2.92
N ASN A 94 2.72 22.06 3.50
CA ASN A 94 3.65 21.09 2.93
C ASN A 94 2.94 19.85 2.34
N GLU A 95 1.62 19.93 2.08
CA GLU A 95 0.90 18.81 1.46
C GLU A 95 1.47 18.50 0.08
N ARG A 96 1.61 17.21 -0.21
CA ARG A 96 2.19 16.76 -1.47
C ARG A 96 1.19 16.82 -2.62
N ILE A 97 1.71 17.14 -3.80
CA ILE A 97 0.96 17.03 -5.06
C ILE A 97 1.02 15.57 -5.51
N ASN A 98 -0.04 14.79 -5.22
CA ASN A 98 -0.06 13.34 -5.38
C ASN A 98 -1.42 12.79 -5.88
N GLY A 99 -2.16 13.57 -6.65
CA GLY A 99 -3.45 13.15 -7.21
C GLY A 99 -3.39 11.80 -7.94
N HIS A 100 -2.29 11.54 -8.68
CA HIS A 100 -2.04 10.25 -9.32
C HIS A 100 -2.04 9.08 -8.31
N SER A 101 -1.51 9.29 -7.10
CA SER A 101 -1.41 8.26 -6.07
C SER A 101 -2.79 7.86 -5.53
N HIS A 102 -3.70 8.82 -5.38
CA HIS A 102 -5.08 8.58 -5.00
C HIS A 102 -5.86 7.82 -6.09
N ILE A 103 -5.63 8.12 -7.37
CA ILE A 103 -6.24 7.36 -8.47
C ILE A 103 -5.67 5.94 -8.53
N ARG A 104 -4.35 5.77 -8.36
CA ARG A 104 -3.72 4.44 -8.32
C ARG A 104 -4.25 3.57 -7.18
N SER A 105 -4.60 4.17 -6.03
CA SER A 105 -5.14 3.42 -4.89
C SER A 105 -6.46 2.72 -5.16
N LEU A 106 -7.23 3.16 -6.17
CA LEU A 106 -8.47 2.51 -6.60
C LEU A 106 -8.27 1.08 -7.13
N PHE A 107 -7.05 0.72 -7.52
CA PHE A 107 -6.70 -0.59 -8.08
C PHE A 107 -6.16 -1.59 -7.05
N PHE A 108 -6.04 -1.19 -5.78
CA PHE A 108 -5.53 -2.01 -4.69
C PHE A 108 -6.48 -1.97 -3.49
N ASN A 109 -6.30 -2.91 -2.57
CA ASN A 109 -7.10 -2.98 -1.37
C ASN A 109 -6.46 -2.16 -0.22
N SER A 110 -7.28 -1.56 0.62
CA SER A 110 -6.81 -0.99 1.90
C SER A 110 -6.53 -2.09 2.93
N SER A 111 -7.06 -3.28 2.75
CA SER A 111 -6.83 -4.42 3.62
C SER A 111 -6.89 -5.76 2.88
N GLU A 112 -6.17 -6.74 3.44
CA GLU A 112 -6.25 -8.15 3.06
C GLU A 112 -6.55 -8.99 4.29
N THR A 113 -7.28 -10.11 4.10
CA THR A 113 -7.56 -11.06 5.18
C THR A 113 -7.03 -12.44 4.77
N ILE A 114 -6.14 -13.00 5.60
CA ILE A 114 -5.44 -14.25 5.35
C ILE A 114 -5.85 -15.27 6.41
N PRO A 115 -6.29 -16.49 6.02
CA PRO A 115 -6.50 -17.57 6.95
C PRO A 115 -5.20 -18.05 7.59
N ILE A 116 -5.29 -18.51 8.83
CA ILE A 116 -4.17 -19.04 9.62
C ILE A 116 -4.56 -20.40 10.17
N ASP A 117 -3.68 -21.38 10.04
CA ASP A 117 -3.79 -22.67 10.76
C ASP A 117 -2.58 -22.85 11.68
N LYS A 118 -2.84 -23.00 12.99
CA LYS A 118 -1.82 -23.20 14.04
C LYS A 118 -0.61 -22.27 13.90
N GLY A 119 -0.88 -21.00 13.67
CA GLY A 119 0.15 -19.97 13.52
C GLY A 119 0.78 -19.89 12.12
N MET A 120 0.37 -20.73 11.16
CA MET A 120 0.88 -20.72 9.79
C MET A 120 -0.10 -20.00 8.87
N LEU A 121 0.38 -18.99 8.13
CA LEU A 121 -0.42 -18.31 7.11
C LEU A 121 -0.79 -19.29 6.00
N ILE A 122 -2.07 -19.37 5.65
CA ILE A 122 -2.54 -20.16 4.51
C ILE A 122 -2.45 -19.27 3.26
N LEU A 123 -1.25 -19.25 2.65
CA LEU A 123 -0.97 -18.57 1.40
C LEU A 123 -0.71 -19.59 0.29
N GLY A 124 -1.13 -19.28 -0.94
CA GLY A 124 -0.69 -20.06 -2.11
C GLY A 124 0.84 -19.98 -2.29
N GLU A 125 1.41 -21.00 -2.93
CA GLU A 125 2.87 -21.16 -3.09
C GLU A 125 3.58 -19.90 -3.61
N TRP A 126 2.98 -19.21 -4.55
CA TRP A 126 3.56 -18.01 -5.20
C TRP A 126 3.08 -16.69 -4.59
N LYS A 127 2.10 -16.74 -3.65
CA LYS A 127 1.56 -15.51 -3.05
C LYS A 127 2.47 -14.94 -1.97
N LYS A 128 2.68 -13.63 -2.06
CA LYS A 128 3.31 -12.79 -1.05
C LYS A 128 2.39 -11.64 -0.67
N ILE A 129 2.61 -11.09 0.50
CA ILE A 129 1.87 -9.94 1.02
C ILE A 129 2.72 -8.69 0.82
N PHE A 130 2.20 -7.73 0.08
CA PHE A 130 2.90 -6.48 -0.20
C PHE A 130 2.23 -5.28 0.45
N GLY A 131 3.04 -4.37 0.97
CA GLY A 131 2.70 -2.98 1.10
C GLY A 131 3.00 -2.26 -0.22
N ILE A 132 2.00 -1.55 -0.75
CA ILE A 132 2.08 -0.85 -2.03
C ILE A 132 2.16 0.65 -1.75
N GLU A 133 3.34 1.24 -1.97
CA GLU A 133 3.57 2.68 -1.82
C GLU A 133 3.29 3.40 -3.13
N LEU A 134 2.24 4.20 -3.15
CA LEU A 134 1.79 4.91 -4.34
C LEU A 134 2.31 6.35 -4.42
N ASP A 135 2.87 6.87 -3.31
CA ASP A 135 3.43 8.22 -3.20
C ASP A 135 4.87 8.23 -2.64
N PRO A 136 5.82 7.43 -3.26
CA PRO A 136 7.22 7.44 -2.85
C PRO A 136 7.91 8.76 -3.26
N PRO A 137 9.12 9.08 -2.71
CA PRO A 137 9.84 8.37 -1.66
C PRO A 137 9.56 8.90 -0.25
N ASP A 138 10.28 8.35 0.73
CA ASP A 138 10.36 8.87 2.11
C ASP A 138 9.00 8.99 2.82
N ARG A 139 8.27 7.87 2.87
CA ARG A 139 7.01 7.78 3.62
C ARG A 139 7.16 6.85 4.82
N ASP A 140 6.75 7.32 5.97
CA ASP A 140 6.52 6.49 7.15
C ASP A 140 5.10 5.92 7.07
N ARG A 141 5.00 4.60 7.16
CA ARG A 141 3.75 3.86 7.02
C ARG A 141 3.52 2.91 8.18
N GLU A 142 2.27 2.90 8.63
CA GLU A 142 1.79 1.96 9.65
C GLU A 142 0.79 0.99 9.04
N ILE A 143 1.01 -0.29 9.29
CA ILE A 143 0.13 -1.39 8.91
C ILE A 143 -0.38 -2.05 10.19
N VAL A 144 -1.68 -2.18 10.30
CA VAL A 144 -2.32 -2.83 11.46
C VAL A 144 -2.64 -4.27 11.11
N CYS A 145 -2.09 -5.22 11.88
CA CYS A 145 -2.41 -6.64 11.80
C CYS A 145 -3.30 -7.02 12.97
N THR A 146 -4.55 -7.41 12.69
CA THR A 146 -5.53 -7.85 13.69
C THR A 146 -5.76 -9.36 13.54
N PHE A 147 -5.43 -10.12 14.57
CA PHE A 147 -5.61 -11.58 14.62
C PHE A 147 -6.90 -11.92 15.33
N ILE A 148 -7.75 -12.70 14.67
CA ILE A 148 -9.07 -13.13 15.13
C ILE A 148 -9.04 -14.65 15.22
N GLU A 149 -9.34 -15.18 16.40
CA GLU A 149 -9.41 -16.62 16.66
C GLU A 149 -10.73 -17.19 16.12
N GLU A 150 -10.69 -18.38 15.55
CA GLU A 150 -11.83 -19.16 15.09
C GLU A 150 -12.72 -19.63 16.25
#